data_921829d1080827f0d730e49891a42910
#
_entry.id   921829d1080827f0d730e49891a42910
#
_cell.length_a   1.000
_cell.length_b   1.000
_cell.length_c   1.000
_cell.angle_alpha   90.00
_cell.angle_beta   90.00
_cell.angle_gamma   90.00
#
_symmetry.space_group_name_H-M   'P 1'
#
loop_
_entity.id
_entity.type
_entity.pdbx_description
1 polymer ?
#
loop_
_entity_poly.entity_id
_entity_poly.type
_entity_poly.pdbx_seq_one_letter_code
_entity_poly.pdbx_strand_id
1 'polypeptide(L)'
;MRFLNFHKDGEFKLGLKTQESVLDVETASSMLGMELPCTYDTVVNGNMGGFSQWDSLIEEALGIPECCLDENSLKVGPAVINPHKVICVGLNYREHAAEAGMDIPNEPVLFNKFNNSIAAPGQDIDITGLVRVDY
;
A
#
# COMPACT_ATOMS: atom_id res chain seq x y z
N MET A 1 -5.00 0.94 13.37
CA MET A 1 -5.40 0.17 12.16
C MET A 1 -4.26 0.12 11.16
N ARG A 2 -4.11 -0.96 10.44
CA ARG A 2 -3.16 -1.12 9.32
C ARG A 2 -3.90 -1.65 8.11
N PHE A 3 -3.84 -0.93 7.01
CA PHE A 3 -4.44 -1.33 5.75
C PHE A 3 -3.39 -1.89 4.81
N LEU A 4 -3.82 -2.76 3.90
CA LEU A 4 -3.01 -3.26 2.80
C LEU A 4 -3.91 -3.44 1.56
N ASN A 5 -3.28 -3.48 0.39
CA ASN A 5 -3.95 -3.90 -0.83
C ASN A 5 -3.55 -5.34 -1.14
N PHE A 6 -4.50 -6.14 -1.59
CA PHE A 6 -4.24 -7.51 -2.04
C PHE A 6 -4.99 -7.81 -3.34
N HIS A 7 -4.46 -8.74 -4.12
CA HIS A 7 -5.08 -9.20 -5.35
C HIS A 7 -6.18 -10.21 -5.08
N LYS A 8 -7.37 -9.94 -5.63
CA LYS A 8 -8.51 -10.86 -5.66
C LYS A 8 -9.28 -10.63 -6.96
N ASP A 9 -9.58 -11.69 -7.71
CA ASP A 9 -10.38 -11.67 -8.94
C ASP A 9 -9.89 -10.66 -10.00
N GLY A 10 -8.56 -10.46 -10.09
CA GLY A 10 -7.95 -9.56 -11.06
C GLY A 10 -7.88 -8.08 -10.65
N GLU A 11 -8.39 -7.75 -9.46
CA GLU A 11 -8.42 -6.40 -8.92
C GLU A 11 -7.67 -6.29 -7.59
N PHE A 12 -7.34 -5.06 -7.20
CA PHE A 12 -6.87 -4.77 -5.86
C PHE A 12 -8.04 -4.53 -4.92
N LYS A 13 -8.06 -5.26 -3.81
CA LYS A 13 -9.04 -5.10 -2.74
C LYS A 13 -8.38 -4.55 -1.48
N LEU A 14 -9.16 -3.88 -0.64
CA LEU A 14 -8.70 -3.35 0.63
C LEU A 14 -8.74 -4.44 1.70
N GLY A 15 -7.60 -4.68 2.32
CA GLY A 15 -7.46 -5.52 3.50
C GLY A 15 -7.22 -4.69 4.76
N LEU A 16 -7.84 -5.08 5.85
CA LEU A 16 -7.57 -4.55 7.17
C LEU A 16 -6.84 -5.60 8.01
N LYS A 17 -5.57 -5.33 8.33
CA LYS A 17 -4.74 -6.26 9.09
C LYS A 17 -5.12 -6.26 10.55
N THR A 18 -5.42 -7.45 11.07
CA THR A 18 -5.64 -7.74 12.49
C THR A 18 -4.40 -8.40 13.11
N GLN A 19 -4.51 -8.97 14.29
CA GLN A 19 -3.41 -9.72 14.91
C GLN A 19 -3.24 -11.12 14.29
N GLU A 20 -4.31 -11.73 13.82
CA GLU A 20 -4.35 -13.14 13.40
C GLU A 20 -4.61 -13.33 11.90
N SER A 21 -5.22 -12.32 11.24
CA SER A 21 -5.67 -12.42 9.85
C SER A 21 -5.68 -11.07 9.15
N VAL A 22 -6.07 -11.09 7.89
CA VAL A 22 -6.45 -9.91 7.13
C VAL A 22 -7.94 -9.98 6.85
N LEU A 23 -8.71 -8.99 7.25
CA LEU A 23 -10.11 -8.87 6.89
C LEU A 23 -10.24 -8.34 5.47
N ASP A 24 -11.00 -9.04 4.63
CA ASP A 24 -11.46 -8.54 3.35
C ASP A 24 -12.58 -7.52 3.61
N VAL A 25 -12.26 -6.23 3.48
CA VAL A 25 -13.16 -5.15 3.87
C VAL A 25 -14.44 -5.15 3.04
N GLU A 26 -14.34 -5.42 1.74
CA GLU A 26 -15.52 -5.47 0.85
C GLU A 26 -16.45 -6.63 1.22
N THR A 27 -15.88 -7.82 1.43
CA THR A 27 -16.66 -8.99 1.84
C THR A 27 -17.31 -8.77 3.20
N ALA A 28 -16.56 -8.28 4.18
CA ALA A 28 -17.06 -8.01 5.52
C ALA A 28 -18.15 -6.93 5.53
N SER A 29 -17.91 -5.80 4.85
CA SER A 29 -18.91 -4.71 4.75
C SER A 29 -20.20 -5.18 4.10
N SER A 30 -20.10 -5.99 3.04
CA SER A 30 -21.28 -6.54 2.36
C SER A 30 -22.07 -7.50 3.24
N MET A 31 -21.39 -8.41 3.95
CA MET A 31 -22.05 -9.39 4.82
C MET A 31 -22.71 -8.75 6.04
N LEU A 32 -22.11 -7.72 6.58
CA LEU A 32 -22.60 -7.01 7.78
C LEU A 32 -23.53 -5.84 7.45
N GLY A 33 -23.71 -5.51 6.18
CA GLY A 33 -24.54 -4.38 5.75
C GLY A 33 -23.96 -3.03 6.17
N MET A 34 -22.63 -2.93 6.26
CA MET A 34 -21.91 -1.70 6.66
C MET A 34 -21.48 -0.92 5.41
N GLU A 35 -21.63 0.40 5.46
CA GLU A 35 -21.14 1.30 4.41
C GLU A 35 -19.75 1.82 4.77
N LEU A 36 -18.70 1.09 4.37
CA LEU A 36 -17.31 1.46 4.55
C LEU A 36 -16.60 1.58 3.20
N PRO A 37 -15.56 2.42 3.10
CA PRO A 37 -14.75 2.48 1.90
C PRO A 37 -14.02 1.16 1.67
N CYS A 38 -14.18 0.58 0.48
CA CYS A 38 -13.59 -0.71 0.11
C CYS A 38 -12.34 -0.58 -0.76
N THR A 39 -11.83 0.65 -0.96
CA THR A 39 -10.58 0.90 -1.69
C THR A 39 -9.64 1.76 -0.87
N TYR A 40 -8.34 1.53 -1.02
CA TYR A 40 -7.31 2.33 -0.34
C TYR A 40 -7.37 3.80 -0.76
N ASP A 41 -7.60 4.08 -2.04
CA ASP A 41 -7.70 5.44 -2.56
C ASP A 41 -8.82 6.24 -1.87
N THR A 42 -9.95 5.61 -1.60
CA THR A 42 -11.06 6.25 -0.86
C THR A 42 -10.66 6.56 0.59
N VAL A 43 -9.94 5.64 1.23
CA VAL A 43 -9.45 5.81 2.61
C VAL A 43 -8.47 6.98 2.71
N VAL A 44 -7.47 7.04 1.83
CA VAL A 44 -6.41 8.09 1.89
C VAL A 44 -6.89 9.46 1.43
N ASN A 45 -7.94 9.51 0.61
CA ASN A 45 -8.53 10.78 0.16
C ASN A 45 -9.49 11.41 1.20
N GLY A 46 -9.47 10.90 2.43
CA GLY A 46 -10.19 11.49 3.56
C GLY A 46 -11.63 11.00 3.73
N ASN A 47 -12.07 10.04 2.93
CA ASN A 47 -13.39 9.42 3.04
C ASN A 47 -13.33 8.12 3.87
N MET A 48 -12.53 8.11 4.93
CA MET A 48 -12.30 6.92 5.75
C MET A 48 -13.51 6.54 6.62
N GLY A 49 -14.45 7.45 6.83
CA GLY A 49 -15.52 7.25 7.80
C GLY A 49 -15.06 7.43 9.26
N GLY A 50 -15.90 7.08 10.20
CA GLY A 50 -15.58 7.16 11.64
C GLY A 50 -14.78 5.95 12.12
N PHE A 51 -13.82 6.14 13.02
CA PHE A 51 -13.04 5.05 13.61
C PHE A 51 -13.91 3.96 14.26
N SER A 52 -15.02 4.37 14.89
CA SER A 52 -15.97 3.43 15.51
C SER A 52 -16.58 2.43 14.53
N GLN A 53 -16.79 2.82 13.28
CA GLN A 53 -17.31 1.90 12.26
C GLN A 53 -16.29 0.81 11.91
N TRP A 54 -14.99 1.16 11.87
CA TRP A 54 -13.91 0.20 11.66
C TRP A 54 -13.73 -0.75 12.86
N ASP A 55 -13.88 -0.23 14.08
CA ASP A 55 -13.83 -1.05 15.28
C ASP A 55 -14.98 -2.06 15.29
N SER A 56 -16.22 -1.63 14.96
CA SER A 56 -17.36 -2.54 14.80
C SER A 56 -17.13 -3.57 13.70
N LEU A 57 -16.59 -3.17 12.54
CA LEU A 57 -16.26 -4.11 11.47
C LEU A 57 -15.31 -5.20 11.96
N ILE A 58 -14.25 -4.82 12.69
CA ILE A 58 -13.28 -5.77 13.23
C ILE A 58 -13.96 -6.73 14.20
N GLU A 59 -14.71 -6.21 15.16
CA GLU A 59 -15.36 -7.01 16.19
C GLU A 59 -16.34 -8.04 15.61
N GLU A 60 -17.14 -7.64 14.62
CA GLU A 60 -18.17 -8.49 14.04
C GLU A 60 -17.61 -9.44 12.96
N ALA A 61 -16.66 -8.98 12.14
CA ALA A 61 -16.14 -9.78 11.02
C ALA A 61 -15.13 -10.84 11.43
N LEU A 62 -14.41 -10.69 12.56
CA LEU A 62 -13.44 -11.70 13.04
C LEU A 62 -14.07 -13.06 13.33
N GLY A 63 -15.36 -13.11 13.61
CA GLY A 63 -16.12 -14.35 13.81
C GLY A 63 -16.61 -15.01 12.51
N ILE A 64 -16.38 -14.39 11.34
CA ILE A 64 -16.88 -14.84 10.04
C ILE A 64 -15.70 -15.33 9.20
N PRO A 65 -15.54 -16.66 9.01
CA PRO A 65 -14.40 -17.21 8.28
C PRO A 65 -14.22 -16.66 6.87
N GLU A 66 -15.31 -16.37 6.17
CA GLU A 66 -15.31 -15.83 4.80
C GLU A 66 -14.71 -14.43 4.71
N CYS A 67 -14.71 -13.68 5.80
CA CYS A 67 -14.11 -12.36 5.89
C CYS A 67 -12.62 -12.40 6.22
N CYS A 68 -12.12 -13.53 6.77
CA CYS A 68 -10.77 -13.67 7.32
C CYS A 68 -9.85 -14.38 6.32
N LEU A 69 -8.79 -13.71 5.91
CA LEU A 69 -7.81 -14.23 4.98
C LEU A 69 -6.48 -14.49 5.68
N ASP A 70 -5.79 -15.58 5.32
CA ASP A 70 -4.41 -15.82 5.77
C ASP A 70 -3.47 -14.88 5.00
N GLU A 71 -2.78 -13.99 5.73
CA GLU A 71 -1.84 -13.02 5.17
C GLU A 71 -0.77 -13.67 4.30
N ASN A 72 -0.29 -14.85 4.68
CA ASN A 72 0.76 -15.57 3.94
C ASN A 72 0.29 -16.09 2.58
N SER A 73 -1.01 -16.24 2.39
CA SER A 73 -1.60 -16.68 1.12
C SER A 73 -1.91 -15.52 0.17
N LEU A 74 -1.82 -14.27 0.65
CA LEU A 74 -2.20 -13.11 -0.13
C LEU A 74 -1.08 -12.65 -1.06
N LYS A 75 -1.45 -12.34 -2.30
CA LYS A 75 -0.60 -11.56 -3.18
C LYS A 75 -0.79 -10.08 -2.84
N VAL A 76 0.08 -9.57 -1.97
CA VAL A 76 0.02 -8.17 -1.49
C VAL A 76 0.36 -7.23 -2.64
N GLY A 77 -0.41 -6.14 -2.76
CA GLY A 77 -0.19 -5.07 -3.72
C GLY A 77 0.64 -3.93 -3.15
N PRO A 78 0.94 -2.90 -3.96
CA PRO A 78 1.59 -1.69 -3.47
C PRO A 78 0.72 -0.98 -2.43
N ALA A 79 1.36 -0.29 -1.48
CA ALA A 79 0.64 0.44 -0.43
C ALA A 79 -0.29 1.53 -1.00
N VAL A 80 0.16 2.19 -2.07
CA VAL A 80 -0.64 3.16 -2.85
C VAL A 80 -0.66 2.70 -4.29
N ILE A 81 -1.85 2.48 -4.86
CA ILE A 81 -2.00 1.92 -6.22
C ILE A 81 -1.86 3.02 -7.27
N ASN A 82 -2.60 4.11 -7.11
CA ASN A 82 -2.65 5.23 -8.06
C ASN A 82 -2.35 6.56 -7.37
N PRO A 83 -1.10 6.84 -6.97
CA PRO A 83 -0.77 8.14 -6.39
C PRO A 83 -0.87 9.23 -7.45
N HIS A 84 -1.40 10.39 -7.05
CA HIS A 84 -1.39 11.57 -7.91
C HIS A 84 0.02 12.09 -8.19
N LYS A 85 0.94 11.88 -7.24
CA LYS A 85 2.34 12.32 -7.32
C LYS A 85 3.23 11.35 -6.57
N VAL A 86 4.41 11.07 -7.13
CA VAL A 86 5.50 10.38 -6.45
C VAL A 86 6.68 11.35 -6.41
N ILE A 87 6.87 12.01 -5.27
CA ILE A 87 7.92 13.01 -5.08
C ILE A 87 9.03 12.38 -4.25
N CYS A 88 10.24 12.45 -4.75
CA CYS A 88 11.43 11.90 -4.13
C CYS A 88 12.40 13.01 -3.74
N VAL A 89 13.25 12.75 -2.75
CA VAL A 89 14.33 13.62 -2.32
C VAL A 89 15.66 12.99 -2.71
N GLY A 90 16.41 13.66 -3.58
CA GLY A 90 17.75 13.24 -4.00
C GLY A 90 18.81 13.63 -2.97
N LEU A 91 19.91 12.86 -2.92
CA LEU A 91 21.03 13.07 -2.00
C LEU A 91 20.60 13.24 -0.53
N ASN A 92 19.57 12.48 -0.14
CA ASN A 92 18.95 12.60 1.20
C ASN A 92 19.84 12.01 2.32
N TYR A 93 20.90 11.30 1.95
CA TYR A 93 21.85 10.69 2.88
C TYR A 93 23.27 11.21 2.60
N ARG A 94 24.03 11.53 3.65
CA ARG A 94 25.40 12.07 3.53
C ARG A 94 26.35 11.11 2.84
N GLU A 95 26.23 9.81 3.17
CA GLU A 95 27.00 8.76 2.53
C GLU A 95 26.76 8.72 1.03
N HIS A 96 25.49 8.81 0.60
CA HIS A 96 25.13 8.83 -0.82
C HIS A 96 25.73 10.04 -1.57
N ALA A 97 25.73 11.22 -0.96
CA ALA A 97 26.39 12.39 -1.54
C ALA A 97 27.90 12.16 -1.71
N ALA A 98 28.55 11.57 -0.71
CA ALA A 98 29.97 11.26 -0.75
C ALA A 98 30.31 10.20 -1.82
N GLU A 99 29.51 9.14 -1.93
CA GLU A 99 29.67 8.09 -2.96
C GLU A 99 29.49 8.65 -4.38
N ALA A 100 28.57 9.58 -4.56
CA ALA A 100 28.33 10.27 -5.83
C ALA A 100 29.39 11.36 -6.13
N GLY A 101 30.29 11.67 -5.20
CA GLY A 101 31.25 12.76 -5.32
C GLY A 101 30.59 14.15 -5.38
N MET A 102 29.42 14.31 -4.77
CA MET A 102 28.64 15.53 -4.78
C MET A 102 28.65 16.21 -3.41
N ASP A 103 28.55 17.53 -3.42
CA ASP A 103 28.38 18.30 -2.19
C ASP A 103 27.02 17.99 -1.55
N ILE A 104 26.97 18.08 -0.22
CA ILE A 104 25.72 17.95 0.53
C ILE A 104 24.83 19.15 0.20
N PRO A 105 23.62 18.93 -0.35
CA PRO A 105 22.71 20.02 -0.68
C PRO A 105 22.28 20.82 0.55
N ASN A 106 22.24 22.14 0.43
CA ASN A 106 21.73 23.02 1.48
C ASN A 106 20.19 23.06 1.50
N GLU A 107 19.55 22.69 0.39
CA GLU A 107 18.08 22.60 0.22
C GLU A 107 17.73 21.25 -0.38
N PRO A 108 16.49 20.74 -0.13
CA PRO A 108 16.05 19.46 -0.68
C PRO A 108 16.08 19.44 -2.23
N VAL A 109 16.78 18.49 -2.80
CA VAL A 109 16.76 18.22 -4.24
C VAL A 109 15.54 17.35 -4.54
N LEU A 110 14.49 17.95 -5.06
CA LEU A 110 13.26 17.25 -5.37
C LEU A 110 13.24 16.74 -6.81
N PHE A 111 12.76 15.51 -6.99
CA PHE A 111 12.46 14.94 -8.30
C PHE A 111 11.19 14.08 -8.23
N ASN A 112 10.61 13.78 -9.37
CA ASN A 112 9.40 12.95 -9.44
C ASN A 112 9.67 11.62 -10.13
N LYS A 113 8.88 10.62 -9.76
CA LYS A 113 8.72 9.36 -10.49
C LYS A 113 7.29 9.24 -11.00
N PHE A 114 7.10 8.43 -12.03
CA PHE A 114 5.78 8.16 -12.60
C PHE A 114 5.13 6.93 -11.93
N ASN A 115 3.81 6.82 -12.04
CA ASN A 115 3.05 5.74 -11.41
C ASN A 115 3.50 4.34 -11.85
N ASN A 116 4.02 4.20 -13.08
CA ASN A 116 4.55 2.93 -13.58
C ASN A 116 5.87 2.48 -12.91
N SER A 117 6.44 3.30 -12.03
CA SER A 117 7.60 2.92 -11.20
C SER A 117 7.21 2.26 -9.87
N ILE A 118 5.90 2.12 -9.59
CA ILE A 118 5.43 1.52 -8.35
C ILE A 118 5.41 0.00 -8.52
N ALA A 119 6.02 -0.70 -7.57
CA ALA A 119 6.02 -2.14 -7.48
C ALA A 119 5.35 -2.63 -6.19
N ALA A 120 4.80 -3.82 -6.23
CA ALA A 120 4.31 -4.50 -5.04
C ALA A 120 5.48 -5.06 -4.19
N PRO A 121 5.28 -5.28 -2.88
CA PRO A 121 6.25 -5.96 -2.05
C PRO A 121 6.61 -7.34 -2.63
N GLY A 122 7.91 -7.63 -2.76
CA GLY A 122 8.40 -8.90 -3.31
C GLY A 122 8.19 -9.09 -4.80
N GLN A 123 7.75 -8.08 -5.52
CA GLN A 123 7.67 -8.12 -6.98
C GLN A 123 9.05 -7.99 -7.59
N ASP A 124 9.36 -8.84 -8.57
CA ASP A 124 10.57 -8.74 -9.36
C ASP A 124 10.57 -7.46 -10.20
N ILE A 125 11.74 -6.84 -10.31
CA ILE A 125 11.97 -5.70 -11.20
C ILE A 125 12.59 -6.26 -12.48
N ASP A 126 11.88 -6.10 -13.61
CA ASP A 126 12.39 -6.53 -14.90
C ASP A 126 13.51 -5.59 -15.38
N ILE A 127 14.72 -6.14 -15.43
CA ILE A 127 15.91 -5.45 -15.93
C ILE A 127 16.38 -6.02 -17.26
N THR A 128 15.54 -6.79 -17.95
CA THR A 128 15.88 -7.42 -19.23
C THR A 128 16.31 -6.37 -20.26
N GLY A 129 17.47 -6.56 -20.85
CA GLY A 129 18.03 -5.65 -21.86
C GLY A 129 18.75 -4.42 -21.30
N LEU A 130 18.80 -4.24 -19.98
CA LEU A 130 19.59 -3.18 -19.35
C LEU A 130 21.05 -3.64 -19.17
N VAL A 131 22.00 -2.77 -19.53
CA VAL A 131 23.45 -3.07 -19.43
C VAL A 131 24.01 -2.72 -18.06
N ARG A 132 23.46 -1.69 -17.44
CA ARG A 132 23.83 -1.23 -16.09
C ARG A 132 22.56 -0.82 -15.36
N VAL A 133 22.42 -1.30 -14.15
CA VAL A 133 21.33 -0.96 -13.24
C VAL A 133 21.95 -0.43 -11.96
N ASP A 134 21.41 0.71 -11.49
CA ASP A 134 21.76 1.33 -10.24
C ASP A 134 20.47 1.73 -9.51
N TYR A 135 20.51 1.91 -8.20
CA TYR A 135 19.32 2.20 -7.38
C TYR A 135 19.52 3.44 -6.50
#